data_f48e569db841ce08e6d6548fb67187af
#
_entry.id   f48e569db841ce08e6d6548fb67187af
#
_cell.length_a   1.000
_cell.length_b   1.000
_cell.length_c   1.000
_cell.angle_alpha   90.00
_cell.angle_beta   90.00
_cell.angle_gamma   90.00
#
_symmetry.space_group_name_H-M   'P 1'
#
loop_
_entity.id
_entity.type
_entity.pdbx_description
1 polymer ?
#
loop_
_entity_poly.entity_id
_entity_poly.type
_entity_poly.pdbx_seq_one_letter_code
_entity_poly.pdbx_strand_id
1 'polypeptide(L)'
;SFWRGYNGQYLDWLAIVREYPSLRSTDPRAFQILNLIWGGFVLLSLVLAANVLTEKLTTFGKAHWQSRRELKKNGFLGKPGRGFVVGKTGPAKGRGKFLCSAAFPHCLLVAPTGAGKGISFVIPNLLLFQGSAVVLDVKGENFELTSRHRQSMGDKIWRFAPLDWDNPGHRYNPLDRINALPNPDQRQMEIRMLAELFLQTEDDGAKGLLDGGIDLFVACGIYAIERGTPTLGEIYRLASAGGDKQKQYMKYADDVKSPAARLLFERLASTNDRTLTSYLSLLMTSGLSLWSNPAIDRATETSDFSFRDFRRFPQSAYFVAPPHDKIRAIAPL
;
A
#
# COMPACT_ATOMS: atom_id res chain seq x y z
N SER A 1 70.20 21.28 19.72
CA SER A 1 69.37 21.89 20.80
C SER A 1 68.10 21.07 21.11
N PHE A 2 67.56 20.34 20.16
CA PHE A 2 66.41 19.43 20.38
C PHE A 2 66.68 18.36 21.45
N TRP A 3 67.94 17.95 21.65
CA TRP A 3 68.38 16.93 22.61
C TRP A 3 68.67 17.47 24.01
N ARG A 4 68.64 18.77 24.25
CA ARG A 4 68.87 19.36 25.58
C ARG A 4 67.72 19.15 26.56
N GLY A 5 66.50 18.87 26.06
CA GLY A 5 65.35 18.52 26.87
C GLY A 5 65.26 17.05 27.30
N TYR A 6 66.20 16.19 26.85
CA TYR A 6 66.22 14.78 27.22
C TYR A 6 67.22 14.55 28.35
N ASN A 7 66.70 14.42 29.54
CA ASN A 7 67.50 14.22 30.73
C ASN A 7 67.53 12.76 31.19
N GLY A 8 67.59 11.83 30.24
CA GLY A 8 67.75 10.41 30.49
C GLY A 8 66.54 9.65 31.03
N GLN A 9 65.57 10.35 31.61
CA GLN A 9 64.37 9.72 32.18
C GLN A 9 63.02 10.31 31.74
N TYR A 10 62.97 11.58 31.38
CA TYR A 10 61.72 12.23 30.94
C TYR A 10 61.94 13.30 29.87
N LEU A 11 61.03 13.40 28.90
CA LEU A 11 60.98 14.50 27.92
C LEU A 11 60.42 15.74 28.63
N ASP A 12 61.24 16.78 28.79
CA ASP A 12 60.76 18.05 29.36
C ASP A 12 60.06 18.89 28.28
N TRP A 13 58.75 18.72 28.21
CA TRP A 13 57.87 19.47 27.30
C TRP A 13 57.96 20.98 27.48
N LEU A 14 58.23 21.44 28.71
CA LEU A 14 58.35 22.86 29.06
C LEU A 14 59.64 23.47 28.50
N ALA A 15 60.72 22.69 28.38
CA ALA A 15 61.95 23.16 27.74
C ALA A 15 61.73 23.46 26.23
N ILE A 16 60.95 22.62 25.54
CA ILE A 16 60.58 22.85 24.13
C ILE A 16 59.80 24.16 23.98
N VAL A 17 58.82 24.41 24.84
CA VAL A 17 58.00 25.62 24.79
C VAL A 17 58.83 26.86 25.15
N ARG A 18 59.74 26.73 26.11
CA ARG A 18 60.57 27.83 26.57
C ARG A 18 61.65 28.26 25.56
N GLU A 19 62.20 27.31 24.79
CA GLU A 19 63.23 27.56 23.77
C GLU A 19 62.65 27.89 22.39
N TYR A 20 61.35 27.71 22.21
CA TYR A 20 60.64 27.91 20.93
C TYR A 20 60.87 29.30 20.34
N PRO A 21 60.82 30.42 21.07
CA PRO A 21 61.06 31.75 20.51
C PRO A 21 62.48 31.96 20.01
N SER A 22 63.50 31.36 20.68
CA SER A 22 64.93 31.50 20.34
C SER A 22 65.30 30.62 19.11
N LEU A 23 64.57 29.54 18.82
CA LEU A 23 64.79 28.71 17.66
C LEU A 23 64.70 29.47 16.32
N ARG A 24 63.89 30.54 16.28
CA ARG A 24 63.75 31.36 15.05
C ARG A 24 65.04 32.04 14.63
N SER A 25 65.86 32.42 15.57
CA SER A 25 67.14 33.08 15.32
C SER A 25 68.34 32.12 15.27
N THR A 26 68.26 31.00 16.01
CA THR A 26 69.35 30.03 16.16
C THR A 26 69.36 28.94 15.13
N ASP A 27 68.19 28.44 14.72
CA ASP A 27 68.02 27.45 13.68
C ASP A 27 66.66 27.64 12.95
N PRO A 28 66.65 28.45 11.86
CA PRO A 28 65.44 28.75 11.11
C PRO A 28 64.80 27.50 10.44
N ARG A 29 65.60 26.48 10.11
CA ARG A 29 65.06 25.24 9.50
C ARG A 29 64.32 24.40 10.54
N ALA A 30 64.89 24.22 11.72
CA ALA A 30 64.25 23.52 12.81
C ALA A 30 62.95 24.23 13.25
N PHE A 31 62.91 25.56 13.27
CA PHE A 31 61.74 26.37 13.55
C PHE A 31 60.61 26.13 12.50
N GLN A 32 60.94 26.10 11.21
CA GLN A 32 59.99 25.81 10.13
C GLN A 32 59.41 24.40 10.24
N ILE A 33 60.25 23.40 10.49
CA ILE A 33 59.83 21.99 10.64
C ILE A 33 58.90 21.87 11.87
N LEU A 34 59.22 22.51 12.98
CA LEU A 34 58.38 22.47 14.19
C LEU A 34 57.00 23.10 13.93
N ASN A 35 56.97 24.25 13.23
CA ASN A 35 55.71 24.89 12.85
C ASN A 35 54.87 24.03 11.94
N LEU A 36 55.46 23.29 10.97
CA LEU A 36 54.79 22.36 10.11
C LEU A 36 54.18 21.20 10.92
N ILE A 37 54.94 20.66 11.88
CA ILE A 37 54.46 19.59 12.76
C ILE A 37 53.29 20.08 13.60
N TRP A 38 53.45 21.26 14.27
CA TRP A 38 52.36 21.85 15.07
C TRP A 38 51.14 22.21 14.25
N GLY A 39 51.30 22.76 13.06
CA GLY A 39 50.25 23.06 12.14
C GLY A 39 49.50 21.78 11.68
N GLY A 40 50.25 20.69 11.44
CA GLY A 40 49.72 19.38 11.16
C GLY A 40 48.88 18.80 12.30
N PHE A 41 49.38 18.89 13.54
CA PHE A 41 48.63 18.45 14.74
C PHE A 41 47.35 19.26 14.97
N VAL A 42 47.40 20.59 14.81
CA VAL A 42 46.21 21.45 14.93
C VAL A 42 45.20 21.11 13.84
N LEU A 43 45.65 20.95 12.60
CA LEU A 43 44.78 20.57 11.51
C LEU A 43 44.11 19.19 11.73
N LEU A 44 44.90 18.21 12.16
CA LEU A 44 44.42 16.88 12.51
C LEU A 44 43.41 16.91 13.64
N SER A 45 43.71 17.69 14.71
CA SER A 45 42.80 17.86 15.84
C SER A 45 41.51 18.54 15.47
N LEU A 46 41.52 19.52 14.55
CA LEU A 46 40.33 20.18 14.01
C LEU A 46 39.50 19.22 13.15
N VAL A 47 40.15 18.38 12.31
CA VAL A 47 39.47 17.38 11.51
C VAL A 47 38.82 16.30 12.39
N LEU A 48 39.54 15.83 13.43
CA LEU A 48 38.99 14.86 14.37
C LEU A 48 37.83 15.46 15.19
N ALA A 49 37.98 16.70 15.69
CA ALA A 49 36.91 17.40 16.38
C ALA A 49 35.69 17.63 15.50
N ALA A 50 35.88 18.01 14.25
CA ALA A 50 34.81 18.17 13.28
C ALA A 50 34.06 16.84 13.05
N ASN A 51 34.79 15.72 12.92
CA ASN A 51 34.18 14.40 12.76
C ASN A 51 33.42 13.94 14.02
N VAL A 52 33.94 14.16 15.20
CA VAL A 52 33.29 13.81 16.47
C VAL A 52 32.07 14.69 16.75
N LEU A 53 32.11 15.97 16.39
CA LEU A 53 31.00 16.91 16.58
C LEU A 53 29.88 16.73 15.56
N THR A 54 30.15 16.12 14.39
CA THR A 54 29.14 15.89 13.35
C THR A 54 28.34 14.61 13.54
N GLU A 55 28.76 13.67 14.37
CA GLU A 55 28.08 12.40 14.60
C GLU A 55 27.34 12.36 15.95
N LYS A 56 26.16 12.98 16.01
CA LYS A 56 25.21 12.66 17.08
C LYS A 56 24.53 11.34 16.77
N LEU A 57 24.97 10.26 17.37
CA LEU A 57 24.24 9.00 17.42
C LEU A 57 22.95 9.23 18.21
N THR A 58 21.79 9.21 17.53
CA THR A 58 20.50 9.21 18.19
C THR A 58 20.03 7.77 18.40
N THR A 59 19.38 7.48 19.52
CA THR A 59 18.85 6.15 19.88
C THR A 59 17.91 5.58 18.82
N PHE A 60 17.30 6.42 17.99
CA PHE A 60 16.31 6.07 16.97
C PHE A 60 16.79 6.27 15.53
N GLY A 61 18.10 6.38 15.30
CA GLY A 61 18.69 6.58 13.99
C GLY A 61 19.07 8.03 13.69
N LYS A 62 19.71 8.24 12.53
CA LYS A 62 20.17 9.57 12.09
C LYS A 62 19.09 10.18 11.18
N ALA A 63 18.28 11.07 11.70
CA ALA A 63 17.35 11.88 10.91
C ALA A 63 17.81 13.35 10.88
N HIS A 64 17.86 13.92 9.68
CA HIS A 64 18.15 15.34 9.47
C HIS A 64 17.36 15.88 8.28
N TRP A 65 17.20 17.20 8.23
CA TRP A 65 16.60 17.86 7.08
C TRP A 65 17.54 17.77 5.88
N GLN A 66 17.06 17.14 4.79
CA GLN A 66 17.88 16.98 3.60
C GLN A 66 18.20 18.32 2.94
N SER A 67 19.48 18.51 2.62
CA SER A 67 19.93 19.61 1.77
C SER A 67 19.43 19.42 0.33
N ARG A 68 19.43 20.50 -0.48
CA ARG A 68 19.07 20.43 -1.89
C ARG A 68 19.95 19.47 -2.71
N ARG A 69 21.22 19.27 -2.31
CA ARG A 69 22.13 18.31 -2.94
C ARG A 69 21.72 16.88 -2.63
N GLU A 70 21.35 16.59 -1.41
CA GLU A 70 20.86 15.28 -0.98
C GLU A 70 19.51 14.95 -1.63
N LEU A 71 18.57 15.90 -1.68
CA LEU A 71 17.30 15.74 -2.39
C LEU A 71 17.52 15.37 -3.87
N LYS A 72 18.52 16.00 -4.53
CA LYS A 72 18.90 15.66 -5.92
C LYS A 72 19.53 14.27 -6.01
N LYS A 73 20.47 13.95 -5.10
CA LYS A 73 21.16 12.65 -5.05
C LYS A 73 20.18 11.51 -4.80
N ASN A 74 19.19 11.72 -3.93
CA ASN A 74 18.18 10.75 -3.56
C ASN A 74 16.97 10.72 -4.53
N GLY A 75 17.05 11.44 -5.66
CA GLY A 75 16.03 11.37 -6.71
C GLY A 75 14.74 12.15 -6.46
N PHE A 76 14.64 12.94 -5.38
CA PHE A 76 13.42 13.70 -5.07
C PHE A 76 13.15 14.90 -5.97
N LEU A 77 14.13 15.40 -6.74
CA LEU A 77 13.97 16.50 -7.69
C LEU A 77 13.64 15.98 -9.10
N GLY A 78 12.78 14.99 -9.20
CA GLY A 78 12.34 14.40 -10.45
C GLY A 78 11.27 15.23 -11.17
N LYS A 79 10.81 14.72 -12.32
CA LYS A 79 9.66 15.29 -13.04
C LYS A 79 8.38 14.81 -12.39
N PRO A 80 7.37 15.69 -12.16
CA PRO A 80 6.04 15.27 -11.77
C PRO A 80 5.45 14.24 -12.74
N GLY A 81 4.63 13.32 -12.23
CA GLY A 81 3.97 12.30 -13.05
C GLY A 81 4.62 10.91 -13.05
N ARG A 82 5.84 10.76 -12.51
CA ARG A 82 6.55 9.47 -12.40
C ARG A 82 6.76 9.01 -10.97
N GLY A 83 5.88 9.36 -10.07
CA GLY A 83 5.92 9.03 -8.64
C GLY A 83 5.11 10.04 -7.88
N PHE A 84 5.00 9.86 -6.58
CA PHE A 84 4.22 10.76 -5.75
C PHE A 84 4.89 12.13 -5.63
N VAL A 85 4.10 13.18 -5.84
CA VAL A 85 4.47 14.54 -5.46
C VAL A 85 4.23 14.66 -3.95
N VAL A 86 5.31 14.75 -3.19
CA VAL A 86 5.27 14.83 -1.72
C VAL A 86 5.39 16.25 -1.19
N GLY A 87 5.70 17.21 -2.06
CA GLY A 87 5.82 18.61 -1.68
C GLY A 87 6.42 19.47 -2.79
N LYS A 88 6.77 20.71 -2.41
CA LYS A 88 7.37 21.71 -3.31
C LYS A 88 8.44 22.48 -2.56
N THR A 89 9.56 22.77 -3.20
CA THR A 89 10.58 23.67 -2.64
C THR A 89 10.19 25.13 -2.82
N GLY A 90 10.56 25.97 -1.86
CA GLY A 90 10.29 27.42 -1.92
C GLY A 90 8.89 27.80 -1.39
N PRO A 91 8.48 29.06 -1.55
CA PRO A 91 7.23 29.57 -1.01
C PRO A 91 6.01 28.95 -1.71
N ALA A 92 4.89 28.83 -0.99
CA ALA A 92 3.68 28.17 -1.47
C ALA A 92 3.16 28.78 -2.80
N LYS A 93 3.16 30.11 -2.92
CA LYS A 93 2.71 30.84 -4.12
C LYS A 93 3.83 31.16 -5.12
N GLY A 94 5.09 30.83 -4.81
CA GLY A 94 6.23 31.16 -5.66
C GLY A 94 6.61 30.06 -6.66
N ARG A 95 7.58 30.35 -7.53
CA ARG A 95 8.23 29.36 -8.39
C ARG A 95 9.07 28.41 -7.53
N GLY A 96 8.77 27.13 -7.54
CA GLY A 96 9.50 26.09 -6.84
C GLY A 96 9.53 24.80 -7.66
N LYS A 97 10.41 23.87 -7.27
CA LYS A 97 10.46 22.54 -7.89
C LYS A 97 9.63 21.58 -7.05
N PHE A 98 8.86 20.73 -7.70
CA PHE A 98 8.18 19.65 -7.02
C PHE A 98 9.20 18.64 -6.44
N LEU A 99 8.89 18.12 -5.28
CA LEU A 99 9.56 16.98 -4.67
C LEU A 99 8.76 15.73 -5.01
N CYS A 100 9.36 14.84 -5.78
CA CYS A 100 8.72 13.63 -6.29
C CYS A 100 9.41 12.39 -5.75
N SER A 101 8.67 11.40 -5.29
CA SER A 101 9.20 10.15 -4.70
C SER A 101 9.28 9.01 -5.72
N ALA A 102 9.87 9.24 -6.89
CA ALA A 102 9.95 8.20 -7.93
C ALA A 102 10.71 6.93 -7.48
N ALA A 103 11.65 7.07 -6.53
CA ALA A 103 12.41 5.96 -5.96
C ALA A 103 11.64 5.19 -4.86
N PHE A 104 10.56 5.72 -4.34
CA PHE A 104 9.78 5.15 -3.24
C PHE A 104 8.35 4.91 -3.70
N PRO A 105 7.97 3.66 -3.99
CA PRO A 105 6.66 3.34 -4.56
C PRO A 105 5.50 3.44 -3.57
N HIS A 106 5.78 3.49 -2.27
CA HIS A 106 4.76 3.55 -1.22
C HIS A 106 4.84 4.85 -0.44
N CYS A 107 3.67 5.39 -0.07
CA CYS A 107 3.56 6.59 0.75
C CYS A 107 2.44 6.41 1.77
N LEU A 108 2.75 6.63 3.05
CA LEU A 108 1.77 6.68 4.13
C LEU A 108 1.64 8.14 4.59
N LEU A 109 0.43 8.69 4.46
CA LEU A 109 0.10 10.04 4.90
C LEU A 109 -0.82 9.99 6.12
N VAL A 110 -0.30 10.37 7.28
CA VAL A 110 -1.05 10.41 8.54
C VAL A 110 -1.31 11.85 8.95
N ALA A 111 -2.59 12.23 9.05
CA ALA A 111 -2.99 13.55 9.49
C ALA A 111 -4.44 13.51 9.98
N PRO A 112 -4.86 14.40 10.91
CA PRO A 112 -6.23 14.46 11.40
C PRO A 112 -7.23 14.80 10.30
N THR A 113 -8.51 14.53 10.56
CA THR A 113 -9.61 14.95 9.66
C THR A 113 -9.61 16.48 9.52
N GLY A 114 -9.83 16.97 8.31
CA GLY A 114 -9.80 18.41 8.04
C GLY A 114 -8.39 18.99 7.78
N ALA A 115 -7.31 18.25 8.00
CA ALA A 115 -5.93 18.74 7.78
C ALA A 115 -5.54 18.90 6.30
N GLY A 116 -6.47 18.73 5.37
CA GLY A 116 -6.24 18.96 3.95
C GLY A 116 -5.53 17.82 3.20
N LYS A 117 -5.53 16.59 3.69
CA LYS A 117 -4.91 15.43 3.01
C LYS A 117 -5.33 15.28 1.55
N GLY A 118 -6.63 15.39 1.27
CA GLY A 118 -7.19 15.33 -0.09
C GLY A 118 -6.61 16.41 -0.99
N ILE A 119 -6.73 17.67 -0.56
CA ILE A 119 -6.34 18.84 -1.35
C ILE A 119 -4.82 18.95 -1.52
N SER A 120 -4.04 18.60 -0.49
CA SER A 120 -2.60 18.81 -0.52
C SER A 120 -1.81 17.64 -1.12
N PHE A 121 -2.35 16.41 -1.09
CA PHE A 121 -1.65 15.22 -1.56
C PHE A 121 -2.43 14.44 -2.62
N VAL A 122 -3.67 14.01 -2.33
CA VAL A 122 -4.40 13.09 -3.22
C VAL A 122 -4.73 13.74 -4.57
N ILE A 123 -5.40 14.91 -4.55
CA ILE A 123 -5.82 15.63 -5.76
C ILE A 123 -4.62 16.05 -6.62
N PRO A 124 -3.55 16.70 -6.09
CA PRO A 124 -2.39 17.05 -6.89
C PRO A 124 -1.70 15.82 -7.53
N ASN A 125 -1.64 14.70 -6.82
CA ASN A 125 -1.09 13.48 -7.37
C ASN A 125 -1.96 12.89 -8.47
N LEU A 126 -3.28 12.85 -8.33
CA LEU A 126 -4.20 12.41 -9.38
C LEU A 126 -4.14 13.31 -10.62
N LEU A 127 -3.93 14.62 -10.46
CA LEU A 127 -3.81 15.57 -11.57
C LEU A 127 -2.46 15.48 -12.32
N LEU A 128 -1.40 14.99 -11.67
CA LEU A 128 -0.04 15.00 -12.24
C LEU A 128 0.45 13.61 -12.66
N PHE A 129 -0.05 12.54 -12.05
CA PHE A 129 0.40 11.17 -12.31
C PHE A 129 -0.03 10.70 -13.71
N GLN A 130 0.94 10.22 -14.50
CA GLN A 130 0.74 9.82 -15.90
C GLN A 130 0.46 8.34 -16.11
N GLY A 131 0.27 7.57 -15.05
CA GLY A 131 -0.07 6.15 -15.12
C GLY A 131 -1.53 5.89 -14.76
N SER A 132 -1.93 4.64 -14.85
CA SER A 132 -3.24 4.21 -14.39
C SER A 132 -3.41 4.39 -12.89
N ALA A 133 -4.61 4.74 -12.45
CA ALA A 133 -4.93 4.96 -11.04
C ALA A 133 -6.18 4.19 -10.62
N VAL A 134 -6.15 3.62 -9.43
CA VAL A 134 -7.33 3.08 -8.74
C VAL A 134 -7.51 3.89 -7.47
N VAL A 135 -8.69 4.48 -7.31
CA VAL A 135 -8.98 5.43 -6.24
C VAL A 135 -10.19 4.95 -5.45
N LEU A 136 -9.99 4.69 -4.16
CA LEU A 136 -11.11 4.53 -3.23
C LEU A 136 -11.56 5.93 -2.81
N ASP A 137 -12.74 6.33 -3.27
CA ASP A 137 -13.28 7.69 -3.13
C ASP A 137 -14.56 7.69 -2.29
N VAL A 138 -14.40 7.81 -0.98
CA VAL A 138 -15.50 7.70 -0.01
C VAL A 138 -16.60 8.74 -0.22
N LYS A 139 -16.24 9.92 -0.75
CA LYS A 139 -17.16 11.06 -0.91
C LYS A 139 -17.49 11.39 -2.36
N GLY A 140 -16.81 10.79 -3.32
CA GLY A 140 -16.91 11.16 -4.74
C GLY A 140 -16.14 12.44 -5.13
N GLU A 141 -15.53 13.13 -4.17
CA GLU A 141 -14.82 14.40 -4.40
C GLU A 141 -13.62 14.25 -5.34
N ASN A 142 -12.88 13.14 -5.23
CA ASN A 142 -11.72 12.88 -6.09
C ASN A 142 -12.17 12.68 -7.55
N PHE A 143 -13.26 11.95 -7.76
CA PHE A 143 -13.86 11.78 -9.09
C PHE A 143 -14.26 13.10 -9.68
N GLU A 144 -15.02 13.91 -8.97
CA GLU A 144 -15.54 15.20 -9.44
C GLU A 144 -14.40 16.16 -9.83
N LEU A 145 -13.35 16.22 -9.01
CA LEU A 145 -12.26 17.18 -9.19
C LEU A 145 -11.19 16.74 -10.18
N THR A 146 -11.04 15.44 -10.45
CA THR A 146 -9.89 14.95 -11.21
C THR A 146 -10.23 14.16 -12.48
N SER A 147 -11.43 13.58 -12.59
CA SER A 147 -11.80 12.68 -13.71
C SER A 147 -11.72 13.35 -15.08
N ARG A 148 -12.24 14.57 -15.23
CA ARG A 148 -12.19 15.31 -16.48
C ARG A 148 -10.77 15.65 -16.93
N HIS A 149 -9.91 16.02 -15.98
CA HIS A 149 -8.50 16.30 -16.28
C HIS A 149 -7.78 15.00 -16.68
N ARG A 150 -7.98 13.91 -15.97
CA ARG A 150 -7.39 12.62 -16.33
C ARG A 150 -7.85 12.13 -17.70
N GLN A 151 -9.13 12.32 -18.02
CA GLN A 151 -9.65 12.03 -19.36
C GLN A 151 -8.95 12.88 -20.43
N SER A 152 -8.70 14.16 -20.17
CA SER A 152 -7.96 15.04 -21.10
C SER A 152 -6.48 14.64 -21.27
N MET A 153 -5.90 13.93 -20.30
CA MET A 153 -4.56 13.33 -20.42
C MET A 153 -4.53 12.00 -21.18
N GLY A 154 -5.69 11.48 -21.57
CA GLY A 154 -5.81 10.24 -22.34
C GLY A 154 -6.25 9.01 -21.54
N ASP A 155 -6.61 9.16 -20.28
CA ASP A 155 -7.13 8.06 -19.48
C ASP A 155 -8.55 7.67 -19.91
N LYS A 156 -8.83 6.36 -19.92
CA LYS A 156 -10.22 5.89 -19.79
C LYS A 156 -10.67 6.04 -18.35
N ILE A 157 -11.85 6.60 -18.15
CA ILE A 157 -12.39 6.87 -16.81
C ILE A 157 -13.49 5.89 -16.49
N TRP A 158 -13.35 5.23 -15.35
CA TRP A 158 -14.32 4.29 -14.80
C TRP A 158 -14.80 4.79 -13.45
N ARG A 159 -16.10 4.82 -13.24
CA ARG A 159 -16.72 5.15 -11.97
C ARG A 159 -17.59 3.99 -11.53
N PHE A 160 -17.28 3.39 -10.41
CA PHE A 160 -18.08 2.35 -9.78
C PHE A 160 -18.71 2.91 -8.51
N ALA A 161 -20.01 3.12 -8.52
CA ALA A 161 -20.74 3.75 -7.42
C ALA A 161 -22.10 3.05 -7.20
N PRO A 162 -22.11 1.78 -6.78
CA PRO A 162 -23.32 0.95 -6.75
C PRO A 162 -24.44 1.48 -5.86
N LEU A 163 -24.12 2.33 -4.88
CA LEU A 163 -25.10 2.91 -3.96
C LEU A 163 -25.56 4.32 -4.37
N ASP A 164 -25.08 4.85 -5.48
CA ASP A 164 -25.57 6.07 -6.10
C ASP A 164 -26.70 5.69 -7.09
N TRP A 165 -27.95 5.81 -6.64
CA TRP A 165 -29.12 5.38 -7.40
C TRP A 165 -29.35 6.20 -8.67
N ASP A 166 -28.96 7.48 -8.65
CA ASP A 166 -29.15 8.38 -9.79
C ASP A 166 -28.07 8.17 -10.85
N ASN A 167 -26.84 7.78 -10.40
CA ASN A 167 -25.71 7.59 -11.29
C ASN A 167 -24.76 6.48 -10.80
N PRO A 168 -25.15 5.19 -10.93
CA PRO A 168 -24.36 4.08 -10.41
C PRO A 168 -23.01 3.88 -11.14
N GLY A 169 -22.88 4.46 -12.34
CA GLY A 169 -21.67 4.37 -13.15
C GLY A 169 -21.48 3.01 -13.83
N HIS A 170 -20.23 2.57 -13.88
CA HIS A 170 -19.83 1.31 -14.55
C HIS A 170 -19.97 0.11 -13.60
N ARG A 171 -20.02 -1.07 -14.18
CA ARG A 171 -20.17 -2.34 -13.47
C ARG A 171 -18.83 -3.07 -13.39
N TYR A 172 -18.66 -3.86 -12.33
CA TYR A 172 -17.51 -4.72 -12.18
C TYR A 172 -17.86 -6.00 -11.42
N ASN A 173 -17.67 -7.14 -12.07
CA ASN A 173 -17.87 -8.48 -11.52
C ASN A 173 -16.52 -9.16 -11.31
N PRO A 174 -16.08 -9.42 -10.07
CA PRO A 174 -14.80 -10.07 -9.82
C PRO A 174 -14.73 -11.51 -10.33
N LEU A 175 -15.89 -12.17 -10.48
CA LEU A 175 -15.97 -13.54 -10.98
C LEU A 175 -15.82 -13.67 -12.51
N ASP A 176 -15.99 -12.60 -13.29
CA ASP A 176 -15.78 -12.63 -14.75
C ASP A 176 -14.36 -13.09 -15.10
N ARG A 177 -13.36 -12.57 -14.38
CA ARG A 177 -11.97 -12.97 -14.55
C ARG A 177 -11.75 -14.44 -14.23
N ILE A 178 -12.36 -14.92 -13.17
CA ILE A 178 -12.24 -16.29 -12.69
C ILE A 178 -12.94 -17.24 -13.67
N ASN A 179 -14.14 -16.88 -14.11
CA ASN A 179 -14.90 -17.66 -15.08
C ASN A 179 -14.17 -17.82 -16.42
N ALA A 180 -13.39 -16.80 -16.83
CA ALA A 180 -12.59 -16.84 -18.06
C ALA A 180 -11.34 -17.76 -17.98
N LEU A 181 -10.99 -18.30 -16.82
CA LEU A 181 -9.86 -19.22 -16.68
C LEU A 181 -10.21 -20.58 -17.32
N PRO A 182 -9.32 -21.17 -18.13
CA PRO A 182 -9.59 -22.43 -18.81
C PRO A 182 -9.54 -23.64 -17.86
N ASN A 183 -8.72 -23.59 -16.80
CA ASN A 183 -8.50 -24.69 -15.86
C ASN A 183 -9.50 -24.64 -14.69
N PRO A 184 -10.34 -25.68 -14.47
CA PRO A 184 -11.28 -25.74 -13.35
C PRO A 184 -10.61 -25.66 -11.96
N ASP A 185 -9.46 -26.31 -11.77
CA ASP A 185 -8.74 -26.29 -10.49
C ASP A 185 -8.25 -24.89 -10.16
N GLN A 186 -7.80 -24.16 -11.17
CA GLN A 186 -7.39 -22.77 -11.02
C GLN A 186 -8.59 -21.88 -10.67
N ARG A 187 -9.76 -22.10 -11.29
CA ARG A 187 -11.00 -21.40 -10.92
C ARG A 187 -11.35 -21.62 -9.46
N GLN A 188 -11.32 -22.87 -9.00
CA GLN A 188 -11.61 -23.21 -7.61
C GLN A 188 -10.65 -22.50 -6.64
N MET A 189 -9.34 -22.51 -6.95
CA MET A 189 -8.34 -21.83 -6.12
C MET A 189 -8.57 -20.31 -6.07
N GLU A 190 -8.87 -19.68 -7.19
CA GLU A 190 -9.15 -18.24 -7.26
C GLU A 190 -10.46 -17.86 -6.53
N ILE A 191 -11.49 -18.72 -6.59
CA ILE A 191 -12.72 -18.52 -5.80
C ILE A 191 -12.41 -18.64 -4.30
N ARG A 192 -11.56 -19.59 -3.89
CA ARG A 192 -11.13 -19.71 -2.49
C ARG A 192 -10.38 -18.47 -2.03
N MET A 193 -9.44 -17.97 -2.82
CA MET A 193 -8.73 -16.72 -2.51
C MET A 193 -9.69 -15.53 -2.37
N LEU A 194 -10.71 -15.46 -3.23
CA LEU A 194 -11.76 -14.44 -3.11
C LEU A 194 -12.57 -14.60 -1.81
N ALA A 195 -12.95 -15.84 -1.45
CA ALA A 195 -13.65 -16.12 -0.19
C ALA A 195 -12.83 -15.68 1.04
N GLU A 196 -11.52 -15.93 1.03
CA GLU A 196 -10.59 -15.55 2.10
C GLU A 196 -10.46 -14.02 2.27
N LEU A 197 -10.71 -13.23 1.21
CA LEU A 197 -10.77 -11.76 1.31
C LEU A 197 -12.02 -11.27 2.07
N PHE A 198 -13.15 -11.98 1.95
CA PHE A 198 -14.36 -11.68 2.71
C PHE A 198 -14.30 -12.20 4.14
N LEU A 199 -13.81 -13.43 4.30
CA LEU A 199 -13.82 -14.18 5.54
C LEU A 199 -12.49 -14.00 6.29
N GLN A 200 -12.35 -12.91 7.02
CA GLN A 200 -11.19 -12.63 7.86
C GLN A 200 -11.61 -12.57 9.33
N THR A 201 -10.87 -13.21 10.21
CA THR A 201 -11.06 -13.11 11.66
C THR A 201 -9.71 -13.05 12.37
N GLU A 202 -9.66 -12.26 13.44
CA GLU A 202 -8.56 -12.22 14.40
C GLU A 202 -8.78 -13.22 15.57
N ASP A 203 -9.96 -13.82 15.66
CA ASP A 203 -10.33 -14.75 16.72
C ASP A 203 -9.92 -16.18 16.36
N ASP A 204 -8.98 -16.74 17.11
CA ASP A 204 -8.51 -18.11 16.95
C ASP A 204 -9.63 -19.16 17.15
N GLY A 205 -10.61 -18.88 18.01
CA GLY A 205 -11.77 -19.74 18.24
C GLY A 205 -12.72 -19.84 17.04
N ALA A 206 -12.74 -18.81 16.18
CA ALA A 206 -13.57 -18.78 14.99
C ALA A 206 -12.90 -19.40 13.75
N LYS A 207 -11.61 -19.73 13.79
CA LYS A 207 -10.87 -20.28 12.61
C LYS A 207 -11.52 -21.54 12.05
N GLY A 208 -11.92 -22.48 12.89
CA GLY A 208 -12.59 -23.71 12.43
C GLY A 208 -13.96 -23.47 11.77
N LEU A 209 -14.66 -22.40 12.16
CA LEU A 209 -15.91 -21.99 11.52
C LEU A 209 -15.65 -21.24 10.20
N LEU A 210 -14.50 -20.56 10.11
CA LEU A 210 -14.07 -19.82 8.92
C LEU A 210 -13.94 -20.76 7.72
N ASP A 211 -13.26 -21.89 7.88
CA ASP A 211 -13.08 -22.88 6.82
C ASP A 211 -14.40 -23.38 6.25
N GLY A 212 -15.39 -23.62 7.13
CA GLY A 212 -16.74 -24.02 6.69
C GLY A 212 -17.46 -22.92 5.88
N GLY A 213 -17.31 -21.68 6.26
CA GLY A 213 -17.81 -20.53 5.50
C GLY A 213 -17.14 -20.38 4.15
N ILE A 214 -15.80 -20.55 4.09
CA ILE A 214 -15.01 -20.55 2.85
C ILE A 214 -15.48 -21.67 1.93
N ASP A 215 -15.64 -22.90 2.45
CA ASP A 215 -16.08 -24.03 1.66
C ASP A 215 -17.50 -23.84 1.11
N LEU A 216 -18.41 -23.23 1.88
CA LEU A 216 -19.73 -22.86 1.39
C LEU A 216 -19.66 -21.84 0.25
N PHE A 217 -18.84 -20.81 0.38
CA PHE A 217 -18.63 -19.83 -0.69
C PHE A 217 -18.05 -20.47 -1.95
N VAL A 218 -17.04 -21.33 -1.80
CA VAL A 218 -16.36 -22.02 -2.91
C VAL A 218 -17.34 -22.94 -3.64
N ALA A 219 -18.10 -23.76 -2.91
CA ALA A 219 -19.08 -24.67 -3.49
C ALA A 219 -20.15 -23.90 -4.30
N CYS A 220 -20.73 -22.86 -3.70
CA CYS A 220 -21.71 -22.00 -4.37
C CYS A 220 -21.11 -21.26 -5.57
N GLY A 221 -19.85 -20.82 -5.47
CA GLY A 221 -19.15 -20.12 -6.56
C GLY A 221 -18.90 -21.00 -7.78
N ILE A 222 -18.44 -22.24 -7.58
CA ILE A 222 -18.26 -23.20 -8.67
C ILE A 222 -19.62 -23.53 -9.31
N TYR A 223 -20.63 -23.77 -8.48
CA TYR A 223 -21.97 -24.09 -8.98
C TYR A 223 -22.62 -22.94 -9.75
N ALA A 224 -22.41 -21.68 -9.29
CA ALA A 224 -22.85 -20.49 -10.04
C ALA A 224 -22.17 -20.38 -11.41
N ILE A 225 -20.87 -20.70 -11.52
CA ILE A 225 -20.16 -20.75 -12.80
C ILE A 225 -20.76 -21.82 -13.73
N GLU A 226 -21.02 -23.02 -13.24
CA GLU A 226 -21.60 -24.12 -14.02
C GLU A 226 -23.01 -23.80 -14.51
N ARG A 227 -23.76 -23.02 -13.73
CA ARG A 227 -25.11 -22.55 -14.15
C ARG A 227 -25.06 -21.38 -15.13
N GLY A 228 -23.89 -20.83 -15.44
CA GLY A 228 -23.74 -19.67 -16.32
C GLY A 228 -24.11 -18.33 -15.66
N THR A 229 -24.18 -18.28 -14.35
CA THR A 229 -24.49 -17.08 -13.55
C THR A 229 -23.40 -16.77 -12.54
N PRO A 230 -22.13 -16.56 -12.98
CA PRO A 230 -20.97 -16.38 -12.10
C PRO A 230 -20.98 -14.99 -11.45
N THR A 231 -21.84 -14.77 -10.47
CA THR A 231 -21.94 -13.50 -9.74
C THR A 231 -21.95 -13.71 -8.22
N LEU A 232 -21.51 -12.68 -7.49
CA LEU A 232 -21.58 -12.70 -6.01
C LEU A 232 -23.03 -12.71 -5.53
N GLY A 233 -23.94 -12.11 -6.26
CA GLY A 233 -25.36 -12.19 -5.97
C GLY A 233 -25.93 -13.60 -6.12
N GLU A 234 -25.46 -14.39 -7.09
CA GLU A 234 -25.86 -15.79 -7.20
C GLU A 234 -25.27 -16.63 -6.07
N ILE A 235 -24.02 -16.41 -5.69
CA ILE A 235 -23.41 -17.05 -4.51
C ILE A 235 -24.23 -16.73 -3.24
N TYR A 236 -24.65 -15.47 -3.08
CA TYR A 236 -25.51 -15.06 -1.97
C TYR A 236 -26.87 -15.84 -2.00
N ARG A 237 -27.52 -15.92 -3.15
CA ARG A 237 -28.81 -16.63 -3.32
C ARG A 237 -28.69 -18.13 -3.03
N LEU A 238 -27.66 -18.77 -3.58
CA LEU A 238 -27.39 -20.19 -3.36
C LEU A 238 -27.08 -20.51 -1.87
N ALA A 239 -26.24 -19.71 -1.24
CA ALA A 239 -25.90 -19.88 0.17
C ALA A 239 -27.09 -19.59 1.08
N SER A 240 -27.95 -18.61 0.73
CA SER A 240 -29.10 -18.19 1.54
C SER A 240 -30.38 -18.98 1.27
N ALA A 241 -30.36 -19.98 0.38
CA ALA A 241 -31.53 -20.74 -0.02
C ALA A 241 -32.43 -21.10 1.18
N GLY A 242 -33.73 -20.86 1.04
CA GLY A 242 -34.71 -21.09 2.09
C GLY A 242 -35.01 -22.56 2.33
N GLY A 243 -35.68 -22.87 3.46
CA GLY A 243 -36.08 -24.21 3.82
C GLY A 243 -34.97 -25.03 4.50
N ASP A 244 -35.07 -26.36 4.35
CA ASP A 244 -34.08 -27.31 4.88
C ASP A 244 -32.78 -27.23 4.08
N LYS A 245 -31.77 -26.60 4.67
CA LYS A 245 -30.47 -26.34 4.01
C LYS A 245 -29.70 -27.62 3.69
N GLN A 246 -29.77 -28.60 4.55
CA GLN A 246 -29.09 -29.90 4.30
C GLN A 246 -29.65 -30.57 3.06
N LYS A 247 -30.98 -30.63 2.91
CA LYS A 247 -31.62 -31.15 1.71
C LYS A 247 -31.30 -30.32 0.48
N GLN A 248 -31.24 -29.01 0.62
CA GLN A 248 -30.94 -28.14 -0.51
C GLN A 248 -29.50 -28.30 -0.98
N TYR A 249 -28.53 -28.39 -0.07
CA TYR A 249 -27.13 -28.60 -0.44
C TYR A 249 -26.90 -30.02 -0.99
N MET A 250 -27.61 -31.03 -0.52
CA MET A 250 -27.59 -32.35 -1.15
C MET A 250 -28.11 -32.30 -2.60
N LYS A 251 -29.20 -31.57 -2.86
CA LYS A 251 -29.69 -31.37 -4.23
C LYS A 251 -28.65 -30.65 -5.12
N TYR A 252 -27.89 -29.67 -4.55
CA TYR A 252 -26.82 -29.02 -5.33
C TYR A 252 -25.66 -29.99 -5.57
N ALA A 253 -25.35 -30.89 -4.62
CA ALA A 253 -24.35 -31.93 -4.82
C ALA A 253 -24.70 -32.89 -5.97
N ASP A 254 -26.00 -33.25 -6.11
CA ASP A 254 -26.48 -34.09 -7.21
C ASP A 254 -26.41 -33.40 -8.54
N ASP A 255 -26.61 -32.07 -8.61
CA ASP A 255 -26.72 -31.29 -9.85
C ASP A 255 -25.36 -30.77 -10.36
N VAL A 256 -24.39 -30.51 -9.46
CA VAL A 256 -23.07 -29.97 -9.79
C VAL A 256 -22.21 -31.01 -10.53
N LYS A 257 -21.52 -30.56 -11.59
CA LYS A 257 -20.62 -31.42 -12.39
C LYS A 257 -19.22 -31.56 -11.74
N SER A 258 -18.74 -30.53 -11.11
CA SER A 258 -17.42 -30.52 -10.45
C SER A 258 -17.38 -31.52 -9.28
N PRO A 259 -16.50 -32.55 -9.33
CA PRO A 259 -16.34 -33.46 -8.19
C PRO A 259 -15.95 -32.80 -6.89
N ALA A 260 -15.13 -31.73 -6.97
CA ALA A 260 -14.69 -30.97 -5.82
C ALA A 260 -15.85 -30.21 -5.17
N ALA A 261 -16.69 -29.53 -5.96
CA ALA A 261 -17.86 -28.83 -5.43
C ALA A 261 -18.90 -29.80 -4.88
N ARG A 262 -19.09 -30.97 -5.52
CA ARG A 262 -19.95 -32.05 -5.01
C ARG A 262 -19.52 -32.47 -3.61
N LEU A 263 -18.25 -32.79 -3.41
CA LEU A 263 -17.73 -33.19 -2.11
C LEU A 263 -17.94 -32.11 -1.04
N LEU A 264 -17.78 -30.84 -1.39
CA LEU A 264 -18.02 -29.72 -0.48
C LEU A 264 -19.52 -29.65 -0.08
N PHE A 265 -20.44 -29.77 -1.05
CA PHE A 265 -21.87 -29.77 -0.76
C PHE A 265 -22.32 -30.98 0.06
N GLU A 266 -21.83 -32.19 -0.22
CA GLU A 266 -22.08 -33.40 0.56
C GLU A 266 -21.65 -33.23 2.01
N ARG A 267 -20.44 -32.65 2.24
CA ARG A 267 -19.92 -32.34 3.56
C ARG A 267 -20.79 -31.31 4.28
N LEU A 268 -21.22 -30.24 3.61
CA LEU A 268 -22.11 -29.23 4.16
C LEU A 268 -23.48 -29.80 4.49
N ALA A 269 -24.03 -30.66 3.63
CA ALA A 269 -25.31 -31.35 3.84
C ALA A 269 -25.25 -32.32 5.04
N SER A 270 -24.10 -32.94 5.32
CA SER A 270 -23.90 -33.83 6.48
C SER A 270 -23.55 -33.10 7.76
N THR A 271 -23.29 -31.79 7.69
CA THR A 271 -22.98 -30.96 8.87
C THR A 271 -24.25 -30.73 9.69
N ASN A 272 -24.15 -30.75 11.02
CA ASN A 272 -25.30 -30.45 11.88
C ASN A 272 -25.81 -29.02 11.70
N ASP A 273 -27.11 -28.80 11.88
CA ASP A 273 -27.79 -27.52 11.63
C ASP A 273 -27.19 -26.33 12.36
N ARG A 274 -26.73 -26.52 13.61
CA ARG A 274 -26.14 -25.46 14.39
C ARG A 274 -24.82 -24.97 13.80
N THR A 275 -23.95 -25.89 13.41
CA THR A 275 -22.66 -25.59 12.79
C THR A 275 -22.85 -24.98 11.41
N LEU A 276 -23.75 -25.54 10.62
CA LEU A 276 -24.09 -25.03 9.29
C LEU A 276 -24.65 -23.60 9.35
N THR A 277 -25.51 -23.32 10.34
CA THR A 277 -26.02 -21.96 10.60
C THR A 277 -24.89 -21.01 11.00
N SER A 278 -23.88 -21.47 11.74
CA SER A 278 -22.72 -20.66 12.11
C SER A 278 -21.87 -20.31 10.87
N TYR A 279 -21.62 -21.25 9.96
CA TYR A 279 -20.92 -21.00 8.69
C TYR A 279 -21.63 -19.96 7.85
N LEU A 280 -22.94 -20.10 7.69
CA LEU A 280 -23.76 -19.15 6.95
C LEU A 280 -23.78 -17.77 7.62
N SER A 281 -23.97 -17.71 8.93
CA SER A 281 -23.98 -16.47 9.67
C SER A 281 -22.66 -15.73 9.53
N LEU A 282 -21.53 -16.44 9.65
CA LEU A 282 -20.20 -15.87 9.47
C LEU A 282 -20.03 -15.30 8.04
N LEU A 283 -20.40 -16.05 7.02
CA LEU A 283 -20.33 -15.63 5.63
C LEU A 283 -21.19 -14.38 5.36
N MET A 284 -22.40 -14.32 5.92
CA MET A 284 -23.29 -13.17 5.75
C MET A 284 -22.78 -11.92 6.52
N THR A 285 -22.31 -12.08 7.74
CA THR A 285 -21.79 -10.96 8.54
C THR A 285 -20.47 -10.43 8.03
N SER A 286 -19.66 -11.26 7.35
CA SER A 286 -18.41 -10.84 6.71
C SER A 286 -18.63 -9.99 5.45
N GLY A 287 -19.86 -9.87 4.96
CA GLY A 287 -20.19 -8.94 3.89
C GLY A 287 -21.03 -9.49 2.74
N LEU A 288 -21.16 -10.81 2.58
CA LEU A 288 -21.97 -11.37 1.48
C LEU A 288 -23.45 -10.93 1.52
N SER A 289 -23.97 -10.57 2.69
CA SER A 289 -25.31 -10.00 2.85
C SER A 289 -25.54 -8.70 2.08
N LEU A 290 -24.49 -8.00 1.64
CA LEU A 290 -24.63 -6.80 0.81
C LEU A 290 -25.31 -7.08 -0.52
N TRP A 291 -25.17 -8.30 -1.07
CA TRP A 291 -25.80 -8.70 -2.32
C TRP A 291 -27.31 -8.97 -2.19
N SER A 292 -27.89 -8.81 -0.98
CA SER A 292 -29.33 -8.63 -0.83
C SER A 292 -29.84 -7.28 -1.35
N ASN A 293 -28.93 -6.29 -1.54
CA ASN A 293 -29.25 -5.00 -2.12
C ASN A 293 -29.25 -5.08 -3.66
N PRO A 294 -30.39 -4.82 -4.34
CA PRO A 294 -30.49 -4.93 -5.79
C PRO A 294 -29.56 -4.00 -6.57
N ALA A 295 -29.13 -2.86 -5.98
CA ALA A 295 -28.21 -1.96 -6.64
C ALA A 295 -26.78 -2.53 -6.68
N ILE A 296 -26.32 -3.15 -5.58
CA ILE A 296 -25.03 -3.82 -5.50
C ILE A 296 -25.04 -5.07 -6.41
N ASP A 297 -26.10 -5.86 -6.37
CA ASP A 297 -26.26 -7.04 -7.23
C ASP A 297 -26.10 -6.67 -8.71
N ARG A 298 -26.87 -5.69 -9.20
CA ARG A 298 -26.77 -5.19 -10.58
C ARG A 298 -25.41 -4.61 -10.95
N ALA A 299 -24.77 -3.86 -10.03
CA ALA A 299 -23.48 -3.25 -10.28
C ALA A 299 -22.34 -4.28 -10.37
N THR A 300 -22.56 -5.49 -9.87
CA THR A 300 -21.59 -6.61 -9.89
C THR A 300 -22.02 -7.78 -10.75
N GLU A 301 -23.01 -7.59 -11.63
CA GLU A 301 -23.52 -8.64 -12.51
C GLU A 301 -22.59 -8.92 -13.70
N THR A 302 -21.97 -7.87 -14.25
CA THR A 302 -21.03 -7.95 -15.39
C THR A 302 -19.90 -6.92 -15.20
N SER A 303 -18.87 -7.01 -16.06
CA SER A 303 -17.77 -6.05 -16.05
C SER A 303 -17.74 -5.19 -17.29
N ASP A 304 -17.73 -3.86 -17.12
CA ASP A 304 -17.50 -2.89 -18.18
C ASP A 304 -16.00 -2.61 -18.40
N PHE A 305 -15.14 -3.01 -17.47
CA PHE A 305 -13.69 -2.86 -17.54
C PHE A 305 -12.95 -4.03 -16.90
N SER A 306 -11.63 -4.12 -17.18
CA SER A 306 -10.75 -5.15 -16.63
C SER A 306 -9.48 -4.53 -16.06
N PHE A 307 -9.08 -4.90 -14.84
CA PHE A 307 -7.81 -4.48 -14.24
C PHE A 307 -6.57 -4.96 -15.01
N ARG A 308 -6.69 -6.02 -15.83
CA ARG A 308 -5.60 -6.48 -16.70
C ARG A 308 -5.16 -5.41 -17.71
N ASP A 309 -6.10 -4.55 -18.12
CA ASP A 309 -5.84 -3.52 -19.13
C ASP A 309 -5.21 -2.25 -18.54
N PHE A 310 -5.21 -2.09 -17.22
CA PHE A 310 -4.60 -0.93 -16.54
C PHE A 310 -3.09 -0.82 -16.74
N ARG A 311 -2.42 -1.91 -17.13
CA ARG A 311 -1.00 -1.92 -17.48
C ARG A 311 -0.74 -1.71 -18.97
N ARG A 312 -1.77 -1.82 -19.81
CA ARG A 312 -1.63 -1.73 -21.27
C ARG A 312 -1.82 -0.30 -21.77
N PHE A 313 -2.75 0.42 -21.19
CA PHE A 313 -3.05 1.83 -21.51
C PHE A 313 -3.58 2.55 -20.27
N PRO A 314 -3.38 3.89 -20.18
CA PRO A 314 -3.77 4.67 -19.00
C PRO A 314 -5.27 4.60 -18.74
N GLN A 315 -5.63 4.27 -17.52
CA GLN A 315 -7.02 4.20 -17.05
C GLN A 315 -7.12 4.68 -15.61
N SER A 316 -8.25 5.24 -15.26
CA SER A 316 -8.54 5.64 -13.88
C SER A 316 -9.87 5.08 -13.44
N ALA A 317 -9.87 4.25 -12.40
CA ALA A 317 -11.08 3.74 -11.77
C ALA A 317 -11.30 4.40 -10.42
N TYR A 318 -12.49 4.93 -10.21
CA TYR A 318 -12.95 5.54 -8.97
C TYR A 318 -14.03 4.68 -8.36
N PHE A 319 -13.73 4.10 -7.20
CA PHE A 319 -14.67 3.32 -6.40
C PHE A 319 -15.32 4.26 -5.40
N VAL A 320 -16.53 4.70 -5.69
CA VAL A 320 -17.29 5.61 -4.84
C VAL A 320 -18.18 4.80 -3.92
N ALA A 321 -17.78 4.73 -2.66
CA ALA A 321 -18.52 3.98 -1.64
C ALA A 321 -18.68 4.84 -0.39
N PRO A 322 -19.91 5.04 0.10
CA PRO A 322 -20.14 5.85 1.29
C PRO A 322 -19.49 5.23 2.54
N PRO A 323 -19.21 6.04 3.58
CA PRO A 323 -18.50 5.62 4.78
C PRO A 323 -19.42 4.79 5.71
N HIS A 324 -19.75 3.57 5.29
CA HIS A 324 -20.43 2.59 6.12
C HIS A 324 -19.47 1.45 6.48
N ASP A 325 -19.69 0.80 7.63
CA ASP A 325 -18.93 -0.39 8.05
C ASP A 325 -18.90 -1.50 7.00
N LYS A 326 -19.82 -1.45 6.03
CA LYS A 326 -19.96 -2.36 4.91
C LYS A 326 -18.99 -2.10 3.73
N ILE A 327 -18.22 -1.01 3.73
CA ILE A 327 -17.14 -0.80 2.74
C ILE A 327 -16.15 -1.97 2.73
N ARG A 328 -15.92 -2.61 3.88
CA ARG A 328 -15.05 -3.79 3.99
C ARG A 328 -15.43 -4.92 3.04
N ALA A 329 -16.70 -5.03 2.70
CA ALA A 329 -17.15 -6.07 1.78
C ALA A 329 -17.00 -5.70 0.30
N ILE A 330 -16.98 -4.39 -0.03
CA ILE A 330 -16.72 -3.91 -1.39
C ILE A 330 -15.21 -3.77 -1.63
N ALA A 331 -14.41 -3.55 -0.59
CA ALA A 331 -12.97 -3.44 -0.72
C ALA A 331 -12.25 -4.67 -1.31
N PRO A 332 -12.72 -5.92 -1.12
CA PRO A 332 -12.16 -7.09 -1.79
C PRO A 332 -12.44 -7.16 -3.30
N LEU A 333 -13.40 -6.40 -3.81
CA LEU A 333 -13.71 -6.33 -5.24
C LEU A 333 -12.60 -5.64 -6.03
#